data_131cb58c476dda07493abd732bb811e6
#
_entry.id   131cb58c476dda07493abd732bb811e6
#
_cell.length_a   1.000
_cell.length_b   1.000
_cell.length_c   1.000
_cell.angle_alpha   90.00
_cell.angle_beta   90.00
_cell.angle_gamma   90.00
#
_symmetry.space_group_name_H-M   'P 1'
#
loop_
_entity.id
_entity.type
_entity.pdbx_description
1 polymer ?
#
loop_
_entity_poly.entity_id
_entity_poly.type
_entity_poly.pdbx_seq_one_letter_code
_entity_poly.pdbx_strand_id
1 'polypeptide(L)'
;FATEVAGAPELGAIGRGESMEITTYLEKTLASELSANVIDLCPVGALTSRPYAFAARPWELNKVETIDVMDALGSNIRVDARGAQVMRVLPRLNEDINEEWISDKTRYAIDGLRRQRLDKPYARGRDGRLHPVSWDEALKSLATALRKAKPNAIGAIAGNQADAESLYALKSLM
;
A
#
# COMPACT_ATOMS: atom_id res chain seq x y z
N PHE A 1 8.23 8.06 -21.31
CA PHE A 1 7.98 7.24 -20.13
C PHE A 1 7.03 6.08 -20.46
N ALA A 2 5.77 6.37 -20.85
CA ALA A 2 4.77 5.32 -21.07
C ALA A 2 5.25 4.23 -22.05
N THR A 3 5.87 4.61 -23.16
CA THR A 3 6.36 3.70 -24.18
C THR A 3 7.67 3.00 -23.81
N GLU A 4 8.63 3.75 -23.26
CA GLU A 4 10.01 3.28 -23.08
C GLU A 4 10.27 2.65 -21.70
N VAL A 5 9.62 3.15 -20.65
CA VAL A 5 9.78 2.66 -19.28
C VAL A 5 8.65 1.72 -18.88
N ALA A 6 7.41 2.14 -19.06
CA ALA A 6 6.24 1.36 -18.68
C ALA A 6 5.82 0.30 -19.71
N GLY A 7 6.36 0.37 -20.93
CA GLY A 7 6.02 -0.56 -22.02
C GLY A 7 4.58 -0.48 -22.51
N ALA A 8 3.88 0.63 -22.24
CA ALA A 8 2.47 0.85 -22.54
C ALA A 8 2.31 2.06 -23.46
N PRO A 9 2.26 1.87 -24.80
CA PRO A 9 2.24 2.96 -25.77
C PRO A 9 0.87 3.61 -25.98
N GLU A 10 -0.09 3.35 -25.09
CA GLU A 10 -1.47 3.81 -25.24
C GLU A 10 -1.66 5.30 -24.95
N LEU A 11 -0.74 5.93 -24.23
CA LEU A 11 -0.80 7.35 -23.90
C LEU A 11 -0.10 8.18 -24.99
N GLY A 12 -0.79 9.15 -25.53
CA GLY A 12 -0.27 10.01 -26.56
C GLY A 12 -0.88 11.41 -26.53
N ALA A 13 -0.50 12.24 -27.50
CA ALA A 13 -1.09 13.56 -27.70
C ALA A 13 -1.95 13.56 -28.98
N ILE A 14 -3.16 14.07 -28.88
CA ILE A 14 -4.07 14.26 -30.00
C ILE A 14 -4.22 15.77 -30.26
N GLY A 15 -4.37 16.14 -31.54
CA GLY A 15 -4.47 17.56 -31.93
C GLY A 15 -3.11 18.26 -31.98
N ARG A 16 -3.13 19.58 -32.11
CA ARG A 16 -1.93 20.41 -32.07
C ARG A 16 -2.24 21.83 -31.57
N GLY A 17 -1.21 22.55 -31.11
CA GLY A 17 -1.37 23.91 -30.63
C GLY A 17 -2.27 23.97 -29.39
N GLU A 18 -3.16 24.95 -29.34
CA GLU A 18 -4.06 25.17 -28.20
C GLU A 18 -5.07 24.02 -27.99
N SER A 19 -5.31 23.22 -29.01
CA SER A 19 -6.26 22.09 -28.98
C SER A 19 -5.54 20.74 -28.75
N MET A 20 -4.31 20.75 -28.26
CA MET A 20 -3.59 19.52 -27.92
C MET A 20 -4.10 18.93 -26.62
N GLU A 21 -4.50 17.68 -26.66
CA GLU A 21 -4.92 16.91 -25.48
C GLU A 21 -4.02 15.68 -25.29
N ILE A 22 -3.63 15.43 -24.05
CA ILE A 22 -2.95 14.19 -23.66
C ILE A 22 -4.02 13.19 -23.25
N THR A 23 -4.16 12.14 -24.03
CA THR A 23 -5.21 11.13 -23.83
C THR A 23 -4.75 9.75 -24.31
N THR A 24 -5.55 8.74 -24.04
CA THR A 24 -5.33 7.41 -24.60
C THR A 24 -6.08 7.24 -25.91
N TYR A 25 -5.52 6.45 -26.83
CA TYR A 25 -6.17 6.16 -28.11
C TYR A 25 -7.43 5.32 -27.89
N LEU A 26 -8.56 5.80 -28.41
CA LEU A 26 -9.89 5.14 -28.35
C LEU A 26 -10.29 4.74 -26.91
N GLU A 27 -10.05 5.61 -25.93
CA GLU A 27 -10.41 5.37 -24.52
C GLU A 27 -9.80 4.09 -23.92
N LYS A 28 -8.71 3.58 -24.50
CA LYS A 28 -7.99 2.45 -23.94
C LYS A 28 -7.47 2.79 -22.54
N THR A 29 -7.56 1.83 -21.65
CA THR A 29 -6.98 1.94 -20.31
C THR A 29 -5.47 1.85 -20.41
N LEU A 30 -4.75 2.72 -19.70
CA LEU A 30 -3.31 2.58 -19.52
C LEU A 30 -3.03 1.40 -18.59
N ALA A 31 -2.66 0.26 -19.16
CA ALA A 31 -2.61 -1.03 -18.46
C ALA A 31 -1.19 -1.37 -17.98
N SER A 32 -0.53 -0.44 -17.32
CA SER A 32 0.79 -0.68 -16.71
C SER A 32 0.75 -0.50 -15.20
N GLU A 33 1.44 -1.35 -14.46
CA GLU A 33 1.62 -1.21 -13.01
C GLU A 33 2.42 0.05 -12.61
N LEU A 34 3.04 0.72 -13.57
CA LEU A 34 3.76 1.97 -13.40
C LEU A 34 2.99 3.20 -13.91
N SER A 35 1.72 3.02 -14.29
CA SER A 35 0.95 4.02 -15.01
C SER A 35 0.82 5.36 -14.27
N ALA A 36 0.67 5.35 -12.97
CA ALA A 36 0.49 6.56 -12.19
C ALA A 36 1.76 7.42 -12.03
N ASN A 37 2.94 6.94 -12.45
CA ASN A 37 4.15 7.78 -12.46
C ASN A 37 4.06 8.94 -13.47
N VAL A 38 3.20 8.83 -14.50
CA VAL A 38 2.94 9.96 -15.41
C VAL A 38 2.39 11.20 -14.69
N ILE A 39 1.75 11.02 -13.54
CA ILE A 39 1.23 12.10 -12.71
C ILE A 39 2.37 12.94 -12.14
N ASP A 40 3.42 12.29 -11.67
CA ASP A 40 4.60 12.95 -11.09
C ASP A 40 5.44 13.64 -12.15
N LEU A 41 5.44 13.10 -13.36
CA LEU A 41 6.13 13.66 -14.51
C LEU A 41 5.44 14.89 -15.11
N CYS A 42 4.14 15.08 -14.86
CA CYS A 42 3.38 16.20 -15.42
C CYS A 42 3.64 17.49 -14.63
N PRO A 43 4.43 18.45 -15.17
CA PRO A 43 4.86 19.63 -14.40
C PRO A 43 3.74 20.65 -14.19
N VAL A 44 2.66 20.55 -14.94
CA VAL A 44 1.58 21.55 -14.97
C VAL A 44 0.30 21.09 -14.26
N GLY A 45 0.28 19.87 -13.71
CA GLY A 45 -0.89 19.32 -13.01
C GLY A 45 -2.08 19.01 -13.92
N ALA A 46 -1.85 18.79 -15.22
CA ALA A 46 -2.86 18.33 -16.15
C ALA A 46 -3.26 16.88 -15.88
N LEU A 47 -2.28 16.06 -15.50
CA LEU A 47 -2.49 14.69 -15.03
C LEU A 47 -2.50 14.68 -13.51
N THR A 48 -3.57 14.12 -12.93
CA THR A 48 -3.76 14.11 -11.48
C THR A 48 -4.16 12.74 -10.97
N SER A 49 -3.81 12.47 -9.72
CA SER A 49 -4.29 11.27 -9.02
C SER A 49 -5.73 11.49 -8.56
N ARG A 50 -6.67 10.74 -9.09
CA ARG A 50 -8.08 10.86 -8.76
C ARG A 50 -8.37 10.79 -7.25
N PRO A 51 -7.76 9.89 -6.45
CA PRO A 51 -7.99 9.84 -5.00
C PRO A 51 -7.45 11.06 -4.24
N TYR A 52 -6.44 11.75 -4.80
CA TYR A 52 -5.79 12.87 -4.13
C TYR A 52 -6.18 14.24 -4.70
N ALA A 53 -6.66 14.31 -5.95
CA ALA A 53 -6.99 15.56 -6.61
C ALA A 53 -7.91 16.43 -5.73
N PHE A 54 -7.50 17.67 -5.51
CA PHE A 54 -8.21 18.67 -4.70
C PHE A 54 -8.41 18.34 -3.21
N ALA A 55 -7.77 17.26 -2.69
CA ALA A 55 -7.93 16.82 -1.31
C ALA A 55 -7.10 17.63 -0.31
N ALA A 56 -5.90 18.07 -0.69
CA ALA A 56 -5.02 18.88 0.15
C ALA A 56 -4.01 19.67 -0.69
N ARG A 57 -3.44 20.71 -0.08
CA ARG A 57 -2.33 21.47 -0.67
C ARG A 57 -0.98 20.92 -0.18
N PRO A 58 0.10 20.98 -1.00
CA PRO A 58 1.40 20.40 -0.63
C PRO A 58 2.02 20.97 0.66
N TRP A 59 1.70 22.23 1.00
CA TRP A 59 2.21 22.89 2.22
C TRP A 59 1.45 22.50 3.51
N GLU A 60 0.28 21.88 3.38
CA GLU A 60 -0.50 21.38 4.52
C GLU A 60 -0.03 19.98 4.97
N LEU A 61 0.91 19.37 4.23
CA LEU A 61 1.29 17.99 4.41
C LEU A 61 2.64 17.88 5.12
N ASN A 62 2.69 16.99 6.11
CA ASN A 62 3.94 16.47 6.65
C ASN A 62 4.51 15.45 5.71
N LYS A 63 5.80 15.60 5.37
CA LYS A 63 6.53 14.74 4.45
C LYS A 63 7.44 13.81 5.24
N VAL A 64 7.25 12.50 5.12
CA VAL A 64 8.05 11.48 5.80
C VAL A 64 8.69 10.59 4.76
N GLU A 65 10.02 10.53 4.75
CA GLU A 65 10.77 9.60 3.91
C GLU A 65 10.84 8.23 4.58
N THR A 66 10.58 7.20 3.81
CA THR A 66 10.56 5.81 4.30
C THR A 66 10.75 4.85 3.13
N ILE A 67 10.60 3.56 3.39
CA ILE A 67 10.57 2.49 2.39
C ILE A 67 9.21 1.81 2.39
N ASP A 68 8.80 1.29 1.25
CA ASP A 68 7.58 0.50 1.12
C ASP A 68 7.79 -0.91 1.69
N VAL A 69 7.04 -1.24 2.72
CA VAL A 69 7.04 -2.57 3.34
C VAL A 69 5.97 -3.51 2.76
N MET A 70 5.12 -3.01 1.87
CA MET A 70 4.06 -3.79 1.21
C MET A 70 4.51 -4.41 -0.11
N ASP A 71 5.72 -4.06 -0.56
CA ASP A 71 6.34 -4.59 -1.76
C ASP A 71 7.69 -5.23 -1.42
N ALA A 72 7.99 -6.38 -2.03
CA ALA A 72 9.26 -7.09 -1.85
C ALA A 72 10.46 -6.32 -2.40
N LEU A 73 10.25 -5.35 -3.30
CA LEU A 73 11.30 -4.50 -3.83
C LEU A 73 11.87 -3.55 -2.76
N GLY A 74 11.06 -3.16 -1.78
CA GLY A 74 11.47 -2.18 -0.78
C GLY A 74 11.68 -0.78 -1.36
N SER A 75 10.80 -0.37 -2.27
CA SER A 75 10.88 0.92 -2.95
C SER A 75 11.01 2.08 -1.97
N ASN A 76 11.91 3.00 -2.27
CA ASN A 76 12.11 4.23 -1.49
C ASN A 76 10.96 5.18 -1.80
N ILE A 77 10.25 5.62 -0.77
CA ILE A 77 9.05 6.43 -0.90
C ILE A 77 9.06 7.62 0.04
N ARG A 78 8.22 8.59 -0.30
CA ARG A 78 7.84 9.69 0.57
C ARG A 78 6.34 9.60 0.83
N VAL A 79 5.99 9.53 2.08
CA VAL A 79 4.61 9.54 2.55
C VAL A 79 4.23 10.96 2.93
N ASP A 80 3.22 11.50 2.28
CA ASP A 80 2.66 12.81 2.59
C ASP A 80 1.39 12.63 3.44
N ALA A 81 1.40 13.14 4.69
CA ALA A 81 0.34 12.95 5.65
C ALA A 81 -0.22 14.27 6.18
N ARG A 82 -1.52 14.30 6.51
CA ARG A 82 -2.17 15.40 7.23
C ARG A 82 -2.71 14.88 8.57
N GLY A 83 -2.04 15.26 9.65
CA GLY A 83 -2.28 14.66 10.96
C GLY A 83 -1.98 13.16 10.94
N ALA A 84 -2.91 12.34 11.38
CA ALA A 84 -2.81 10.88 11.38
C ALA A 84 -3.23 10.22 10.04
N GLN A 85 -3.55 11.02 9.02
CA GLN A 85 -4.07 10.51 7.76
C GLN A 85 -3.02 10.59 6.67
N VAL A 86 -2.66 9.44 6.08
CA VAL A 86 -1.86 9.38 4.85
C VAL A 86 -2.72 9.88 3.68
N MET A 87 -2.21 10.87 2.96
CA MET A 87 -2.91 11.52 1.84
C MET A 87 -2.44 10.98 0.50
N ARG A 88 -1.13 10.79 0.33
CA ARG A 88 -0.53 10.25 -0.88
C ARG A 88 0.84 9.64 -0.60
N VAL A 89 1.29 8.79 -1.51
CA VAL A 89 2.65 8.24 -1.57
C VAL A 89 3.29 8.67 -2.88
N LEU A 90 4.51 9.12 -2.80
CA LEU A 90 5.32 9.54 -3.95
C LEU A 90 6.64 8.78 -3.97
N PRO A 91 7.25 8.55 -5.13
CA PRO A 91 8.57 7.97 -5.21
C PRO A 91 9.63 8.90 -4.60
N ARG A 92 10.68 8.31 -4.08
CA ARG A 92 11.92 8.96 -3.70
C ARG A 92 13.05 8.32 -4.51
N LEU A 93 13.89 9.15 -5.11
CA LEU A 93 15.00 8.71 -5.95
C LEU A 93 15.92 7.75 -5.18
N ASN A 94 16.12 6.58 -5.72
CA ASN A 94 17.16 5.64 -5.34
C ASN A 94 17.57 4.81 -6.56
N GLU A 95 18.71 5.15 -7.17
CA GLU A 95 19.22 4.55 -8.41
C GLU A 95 19.45 3.03 -8.30
N ASP A 96 19.74 2.53 -7.10
CA ASP A 96 20.05 1.10 -6.90
C ASP A 96 18.80 0.23 -6.72
N ILE A 97 17.63 0.81 -6.44
CA ILE A 97 16.43 0.04 -6.06
C ILE A 97 15.24 0.33 -6.97
N ASN A 98 14.75 1.55 -6.97
CA ASN A 98 13.51 1.92 -7.68
C ASN A 98 13.65 3.10 -8.62
N GLU A 99 14.88 3.62 -8.81
CA GLU A 99 15.12 4.82 -9.58
C GLU A 99 14.16 5.95 -9.16
N GLU A 100 13.38 6.50 -10.08
CA GLU A 100 12.39 7.55 -9.84
C GLU A 100 10.94 7.01 -9.80
N TRP A 101 10.76 5.69 -9.84
CA TRP A 101 9.46 5.07 -10.07
C TRP A 101 8.95 4.29 -8.85
N ILE A 102 7.64 4.22 -8.74
CA ILE A 102 6.95 3.28 -7.83
C ILE A 102 5.78 2.63 -8.54
N SER A 103 5.44 1.42 -8.10
CA SER A 103 4.27 0.71 -8.61
C SER A 103 2.97 1.41 -8.17
N ASP A 104 1.92 1.23 -8.96
CA ASP A 104 0.57 1.71 -8.61
C ASP A 104 0.08 1.05 -7.31
N LYS A 105 0.48 -0.20 -7.05
CA LYS A 105 0.23 -0.88 -5.77
C LYS A 105 0.83 -0.09 -4.60
N THR A 106 2.11 0.25 -4.66
CA THR A 106 2.79 1.07 -3.63
C THR A 106 2.09 2.41 -3.45
N ARG A 107 1.71 3.06 -4.55
CA ARG A 107 1.06 4.37 -4.53
C ARG A 107 -0.32 4.36 -3.90
N TYR A 108 -1.13 3.34 -4.13
CA TYR A 108 -2.55 3.30 -3.77
C TYR A 108 -2.90 2.34 -2.63
N ALA A 109 -1.98 1.48 -2.19
CA ALA A 109 -2.22 0.54 -1.09
C ALA A 109 -2.60 1.20 0.25
N ILE A 110 -2.36 2.51 0.39
CA ILE A 110 -2.72 3.30 1.58
C ILE A 110 -4.22 3.30 1.90
N ASP A 111 -5.08 3.01 0.94
CA ASP A 111 -6.52 2.86 1.17
C ASP A 111 -6.82 1.76 2.18
N GLY A 112 -6.03 0.70 2.20
CA GLY A 112 -6.12 -0.39 3.18
C GLY A 112 -5.80 0.03 4.62
N LEU A 113 -5.11 1.15 4.83
CA LEU A 113 -4.83 1.66 6.18
C LEU A 113 -6.06 2.19 6.90
N ARG A 114 -7.13 2.49 6.19
CA ARG A 114 -8.34 3.13 6.73
C ARG A 114 -9.55 2.21 6.81
N ARG A 115 -9.50 1.05 6.15
CA ARG A 115 -10.67 0.19 5.99
C ARG A 115 -10.43 -1.20 6.55
N GLN A 116 -11.41 -1.71 7.29
CA GLN A 116 -11.43 -3.08 7.78
C GLN A 116 -10.18 -3.49 8.58
N ARG A 117 -9.59 -2.54 9.32
CA ARG A 117 -8.45 -2.82 10.20
C ARG A 117 -8.94 -3.43 11.51
N LEU A 118 -8.25 -4.48 11.92
CA LEU A 118 -8.42 -5.02 13.28
C LEU A 118 -7.65 -4.12 14.25
N ASP A 119 -8.37 -3.41 15.11
CA ASP A 119 -7.83 -2.46 16.08
C ASP A 119 -7.67 -3.06 17.47
N LYS A 120 -8.25 -4.20 17.72
CA LYS A 120 -8.22 -4.93 18.99
C LYS A 120 -8.44 -6.42 18.78
N PRO A 121 -8.09 -7.25 19.78
CA PRO A 121 -8.34 -8.68 19.70
C PRO A 121 -9.82 -9.01 19.90
N TYR A 122 -10.26 -10.10 19.29
CA TYR A 122 -11.62 -10.64 19.41
C TYR A 122 -11.55 -12.08 19.88
N ALA A 123 -12.42 -12.45 20.79
CA ALA A 123 -12.60 -13.83 21.21
C ALA A 123 -14.06 -14.27 20.98
N ARG A 124 -14.26 -15.58 20.76
CA ARG A 124 -15.58 -16.17 20.56
C ARG A 124 -16.29 -16.31 21.90
N GLY A 125 -17.45 -15.65 22.04
CA GLY A 125 -18.31 -15.77 23.19
C GLY A 125 -19.13 -17.07 23.21
N ARG A 126 -19.90 -17.28 24.27
CA ARG A 126 -20.79 -18.43 24.43
C ARG A 126 -21.94 -18.45 23.40
N ASP A 127 -22.29 -17.30 22.86
CA ASP A 127 -23.24 -17.08 21.78
C ASP A 127 -22.69 -17.45 20.39
N GLY A 128 -21.43 -17.89 20.31
CA GLY A 128 -20.74 -18.22 19.07
C GLY A 128 -20.26 -17.03 18.25
N ARG A 129 -20.50 -15.78 18.70
CA ARG A 129 -20.07 -14.56 18.03
C ARG A 129 -18.72 -14.08 18.55
N LEU A 130 -18.02 -13.29 17.72
CA LEU A 130 -16.77 -12.65 18.11
C LEU A 130 -17.06 -11.33 18.83
N HIS A 131 -16.52 -11.21 20.05
CA HIS A 131 -16.60 -10.00 20.87
C HIS A 131 -15.20 -9.40 21.08
N PRO A 132 -15.09 -8.07 21.13
CA PRO A 132 -13.81 -7.44 21.48
C PRO A 132 -13.42 -7.77 22.92
N VAL A 133 -12.16 -8.11 23.12
CA VAL A 133 -11.60 -8.47 24.43
C VAL A 133 -10.29 -7.75 24.68
N SER A 134 -9.79 -7.77 25.90
CA SER A 134 -8.46 -7.27 26.21
C SER A 134 -7.37 -8.21 25.67
N TRP A 135 -6.15 -7.69 25.46
CA TRP A 135 -5.01 -8.51 25.08
C TRP A 135 -4.73 -9.63 26.07
N ASP A 136 -4.85 -9.38 27.37
CA ASP A 136 -4.66 -10.38 28.41
C ASP A 136 -5.65 -11.54 28.31
N GLU A 137 -6.91 -11.24 28.06
CA GLU A 137 -7.95 -12.27 27.87
C GLU A 137 -7.71 -13.07 26.59
N ALA A 138 -7.36 -12.39 25.48
CA ALA A 138 -7.06 -13.05 24.22
C ALA A 138 -5.87 -14.00 24.37
N LEU A 139 -4.77 -13.55 24.97
CA LEU A 139 -3.57 -14.35 25.18
C LEU A 139 -3.80 -15.52 26.14
N LYS A 140 -4.56 -15.33 27.23
CA LYS A 140 -4.94 -16.42 28.14
C LYS A 140 -5.80 -17.47 27.44
N SER A 141 -6.75 -17.03 26.61
CA SER A 141 -7.60 -17.92 25.81
C SER A 141 -6.76 -18.74 24.82
N LEU A 142 -5.87 -18.07 24.09
CA LEU A 142 -4.96 -18.70 23.15
C LEU A 142 -4.04 -19.71 23.83
N ALA A 143 -3.38 -19.32 24.91
CA ALA A 143 -2.49 -20.20 25.68
C ALA A 143 -3.22 -21.43 26.20
N THR A 144 -4.47 -21.26 26.65
CA THR A 144 -5.31 -22.38 27.11
C THR A 144 -5.64 -23.34 25.97
N ALA A 145 -5.96 -22.81 24.78
CA ALA A 145 -6.24 -23.61 23.59
C ALA A 145 -5.01 -24.39 23.13
N LEU A 146 -3.85 -23.73 23.05
CA LEU A 146 -2.58 -24.36 22.65
C LEU A 146 -2.15 -25.47 23.60
N ARG A 147 -2.28 -25.26 24.92
CA ARG A 147 -1.94 -26.32 25.91
C ARG A 147 -2.84 -27.54 25.83
N LYS A 148 -4.07 -27.41 25.38
CA LYS A 148 -5.00 -28.53 25.21
C LYS A 148 -4.86 -29.26 23.88
N ALA A 149 -4.28 -28.58 22.89
CA ALA A 149 -4.11 -29.15 21.56
C ALA A 149 -2.96 -30.17 21.54
N LYS A 150 -3.10 -31.21 20.72
CA LYS A 150 -1.98 -32.12 20.44
C LYS A 150 -0.97 -31.38 19.54
N PRO A 151 0.35 -31.58 19.75
CA PRO A 151 1.38 -30.90 18.92
C PRO A 151 1.11 -31.01 17.42
N ASN A 152 0.73 -32.18 16.92
CA ASN A 152 0.46 -32.41 15.49
C ASN A 152 -0.85 -31.78 14.97
N ALA A 153 -1.65 -31.17 15.87
CA ALA A 153 -2.89 -30.49 15.50
C ALA A 153 -2.74 -28.97 15.45
N ILE A 154 -1.52 -28.46 15.67
CA ILE A 154 -1.21 -27.04 15.65
C ILE A 154 -0.52 -26.73 14.31
N GLY A 155 -1.06 -25.77 13.58
CA GLY A 155 -0.47 -25.25 12.36
C GLY A 155 -0.41 -23.73 12.40
N ALA A 156 0.61 -23.14 11.78
CA ALA A 156 0.74 -21.69 11.67
C ALA A 156 0.95 -21.28 10.21
N ILE A 157 0.35 -20.16 9.83
CA ILE A 157 0.53 -19.54 8.51
C ILE A 157 0.92 -18.09 8.77
N ALA A 158 2.08 -17.69 8.26
CA ALA A 158 2.53 -16.31 8.29
C ALA A 158 2.22 -15.61 6.96
N GLY A 159 1.88 -14.34 7.03
CA GLY A 159 1.73 -13.49 5.84
C GLY A 159 3.09 -13.06 5.28
N ASN A 160 3.10 -12.71 4.00
CA ASN A 160 4.30 -12.24 3.30
C ASN A 160 4.77 -10.82 3.71
N GLN A 161 4.03 -10.15 4.58
CA GLN A 161 4.38 -8.84 5.14
C GLN A 161 4.91 -8.94 6.59
N ALA A 162 5.09 -10.16 7.11
CA ALA A 162 5.68 -10.35 8.41
C ALA A 162 7.20 -10.10 8.35
N ASP A 163 7.73 -9.38 9.36
CA ASP A 163 9.16 -9.18 9.51
C ASP A 163 9.89 -10.48 9.89
N ALA A 164 11.21 -10.48 9.75
CA ALA A 164 12.04 -11.66 10.01
C ALA A 164 11.98 -12.09 11.48
N GLU A 165 11.89 -11.14 12.40
CA GLU A 165 11.78 -11.36 13.83
C GLU A 165 10.47 -12.06 14.19
N SER A 166 9.35 -11.61 13.63
CA SER A 166 8.04 -12.23 13.81
C SER A 166 8.00 -13.65 13.24
N LEU A 167 8.60 -13.87 12.06
CA LEU A 167 8.70 -15.21 11.47
C LEU A 167 9.56 -16.15 12.32
N TYR A 168 10.69 -15.64 12.84
CA TYR A 168 11.55 -16.40 13.74
C TYR A 168 10.86 -16.74 15.06
N ALA A 169 10.16 -15.78 15.66
CA ALA A 169 9.40 -16.00 16.89
C ALA A 169 8.28 -17.03 16.67
N LEU A 170 7.55 -16.95 15.55
CA LEU A 170 6.52 -17.92 15.20
C LEU A 170 7.11 -19.32 15.03
N LYS A 171 8.24 -19.46 14.31
CA LYS A 171 8.95 -20.72 14.16
C LYS A 171 9.42 -21.29 15.51
N SER A 172 9.83 -20.44 16.43
CA SER A 172 10.31 -20.88 17.74
C SER A 172 9.17 -21.30 18.68
N LEU A 173 7.96 -20.76 18.46
CA LEU A 173 6.76 -21.14 19.20
C LEU A 173 6.18 -22.50 18.74
N MET A 174 6.35 -22.85 17.47
CA MET A 174 5.83 -24.05 16.85
C MET A 174 6.75 -25.26 17.03
#